data_01db0bf6e289490302c787d7ab459b02
#
_entry.id   01db0bf6e289490302c787d7ab459b02
#
_cell.length_a   1.000
_cell.length_b   1.000
_cell.length_c   1.000
_cell.angle_alpha   90.00
_cell.angle_beta   90.00
_cell.angle_gamma   90.00
#
_symmetry.space_group_name_H-M   'P 1'
#
loop_
_entity.id
_entity.type
_entity.pdbx_description
1 polymer ?
#
loop_
_entity_poly.entity_id
_entity_poly.type
_entity_poly.pdbx_seq_one_letter_code
_entity_poly.pdbx_strand_id
1 'polypeptide(L)'
;MTLPILSAENILLNQQIATKEEAIRLAGQMLVDKGYVESGYIEKMLEREEMTSTFMGNFVAIPHGTDDAKKEVKETGITIIQVPNGVDFGDGNIVKL
;
A
#
# COMPACT_ATOMS: atom_id res chain seq x y z
N MET A 1 26.45 1.54 7.59
CA MET A 1 25.49 2.25 6.74
C MET A 1 24.18 1.48 6.66
N THR A 2 23.10 2.19 6.79
CA THR A 2 21.79 1.59 6.75
C THR A 2 21.29 1.59 5.32
N LEU A 3 20.76 0.46 4.86
CA LEU A 3 20.11 0.42 3.55
C LEU A 3 18.83 1.25 3.62
N PRO A 4 18.56 2.08 2.63
CA PRO A 4 17.34 2.85 2.64
C PRO A 4 16.12 1.94 2.48
N ILE A 5 15.18 2.04 3.42
CA ILE A 5 13.91 1.35 3.35
C ILE A 5 13.06 2.02 2.26
N LEU A 6 13.24 3.31 2.11
CA LEU A 6 12.49 4.13 1.16
C LEU A 6 13.45 4.79 0.18
N SER A 7 13.20 4.62 -1.10
CA SER A 7 13.98 5.25 -2.15
C SER A 7 13.02 5.84 -3.19
N ALA A 8 13.54 6.71 -4.07
CA ALA A 8 12.73 7.32 -5.12
C ALA A 8 12.07 6.28 -6.03
N GLU A 9 12.70 5.13 -6.20
CA GLU A 9 12.15 4.05 -7.02
C GLU A 9 10.89 3.44 -6.42
N ASN A 10 10.67 3.64 -5.12
CA ASN A 10 9.52 3.11 -4.41
C ASN A 10 8.40 4.14 -4.27
N ILE A 11 8.51 5.27 -4.94
CA ILE A 11 7.55 6.38 -4.84
C ILE A 11 6.95 6.67 -6.21
N LEU A 12 5.62 6.64 -6.29
CA LEU A 12 4.88 7.08 -7.49
C LEU A 12 4.11 8.35 -7.15
N LEU A 13 4.35 9.41 -7.90
CA LEU A 13 3.70 10.70 -7.70
C LEU A 13 2.61 10.93 -8.76
N ASN A 14 1.64 11.77 -8.43
CA ASN A 14 0.61 12.24 -9.36
C ASN A 14 -0.20 11.12 -10.01
N GLN A 15 -0.53 10.09 -9.24
CA GLN A 15 -1.34 9.00 -9.76
C GLN A 15 -2.82 9.34 -9.71
N GLN A 16 -3.59 8.77 -10.65
CA GLN A 16 -5.04 8.86 -10.65
C GLN A 16 -5.58 7.47 -10.40
N ILE A 17 -6.27 7.30 -9.29
CA ILE A 17 -6.78 6.02 -8.85
C ILE A 17 -8.25 6.19 -8.50
N ALA A 18 -9.10 5.32 -9.01
CA ALA A 18 -10.54 5.44 -8.84
C ALA A 18 -11.05 4.79 -7.57
N THR A 19 -10.44 3.70 -7.12
CA THR A 19 -10.94 2.94 -5.97
C THR A 19 -9.83 2.57 -4.99
N LYS A 20 -10.24 2.33 -3.76
CA LYS A 20 -9.32 1.86 -2.71
C LYS A 20 -8.66 0.52 -3.09
N GLU A 21 -9.43 -0.41 -3.67
CA GLU A 21 -8.89 -1.70 -4.08
C GLU A 21 -7.77 -1.52 -5.10
N GLU A 22 -7.99 -0.65 -6.09
CA GLU A 22 -6.99 -0.35 -7.10
C GLU A 22 -5.73 0.24 -6.48
N ALA A 23 -5.89 1.14 -5.50
CA ALA A 23 -4.77 1.74 -4.79
C ALA A 23 -3.95 0.68 -4.05
N ILE A 24 -4.61 -0.22 -3.35
CA ILE A 24 -3.94 -1.27 -2.58
C ILE A 24 -3.24 -2.25 -3.52
N ARG A 25 -3.88 -2.62 -4.62
CA ARG A 25 -3.27 -3.51 -5.61
C ARG A 25 -2.03 -2.89 -6.24
N LEU A 26 -2.08 -1.60 -6.54
CA LEU A 26 -0.91 -0.90 -7.11
C LEU A 26 0.24 -0.88 -6.09
N ALA A 27 -0.05 -0.51 -4.85
CA ALA A 27 0.98 -0.49 -3.81
C ALA A 27 1.58 -1.87 -3.60
N GLY A 28 0.74 -2.90 -3.55
CA GLY A 28 1.21 -4.27 -3.40
C GLY A 28 2.02 -4.75 -4.59
N GLN A 29 1.61 -4.38 -5.80
CA GLN A 29 2.35 -4.76 -7.00
C GLN A 29 3.74 -4.15 -7.01
N MET A 30 3.88 -2.92 -6.54
CA MET A 30 5.20 -2.30 -6.40
C MET A 30 6.08 -3.09 -5.44
N LEU A 31 5.50 -3.57 -4.33
CA LEU A 31 6.25 -4.41 -3.38
C LEU A 31 6.70 -5.72 -4.02
N VAL A 32 5.84 -6.34 -4.83
CA VAL A 32 6.18 -7.57 -5.55
C VAL A 32 7.29 -7.31 -6.56
N ASP A 33 7.16 -6.24 -7.34
CA ASP A 33 8.11 -5.90 -8.39
C ASP A 33 9.50 -5.60 -7.85
N LYS A 34 9.57 -5.07 -6.63
CA LYS A 34 10.85 -4.80 -5.97
C LYS A 34 11.40 -6.02 -5.22
N GLY A 35 10.68 -7.12 -5.21
CA GLY A 35 11.13 -8.33 -4.55
C GLY A 35 11.00 -8.34 -3.04
N TYR A 36 10.22 -7.42 -2.47
CA TYR A 36 10.02 -7.36 -1.02
C TYR A 36 9.05 -8.41 -0.53
N VAL A 37 8.06 -8.77 -1.35
CA VAL A 37 7.03 -9.75 -0.99
C VAL A 37 6.72 -10.67 -2.15
N GLU A 38 6.09 -11.80 -1.84
CA GLU A 38 5.52 -12.68 -2.85
C GLU A 38 4.18 -12.13 -3.33
N SER A 39 3.73 -12.56 -4.51
CA SER A 39 2.48 -12.06 -5.09
C SER A 39 1.25 -12.29 -4.21
N GLY A 40 1.25 -13.34 -3.41
CA GLY A 40 0.15 -13.62 -2.48
C GLY A 40 -0.06 -12.57 -1.42
N TYR A 41 0.93 -11.71 -1.18
CA TYR A 41 0.82 -10.65 -0.19
C TYR A 41 -0.29 -9.65 -0.55
N ILE A 42 -0.51 -9.40 -1.85
CA ILE A 42 -1.54 -8.45 -2.29
C ILE A 42 -2.92 -8.86 -1.79
N GLU A 43 -3.25 -10.14 -1.90
CA GLU A 43 -4.54 -10.64 -1.41
C GLU A 43 -4.64 -10.47 0.11
N LYS A 44 -3.52 -10.62 0.82
CA LYS A 44 -3.49 -10.41 2.27
C LYS A 44 -3.65 -8.94 2.64
N MET A 45 -3.17 -8.03 1.81
CA MET A 45 -3.41 -6.60 2.01
C MET A 45 -4.89 -6.26 1.86
N LEU A 46 -5.55 -6.82 0.85
CA LEU A 46 -6.97 -6.62 0.64
C LEU A 46 -7.79 -7.21 1.77
N GLU A 47 -7.42 -8.41 2.22
CA GLU A 47 -8.06 -9.07 3.35
C GLU A 47 -7.96 -8.23 4.62
N ARG A 48 -6.78 -7.67 4.89
CA ARG A 48 -6.56 -6.83 6.07
C ARG A 48 -7.44 -5.58 6.03
N GLU A 49 -7.58 -4.97 4.85
CA GLU A 49 -8.40 -3.77 4.69
C GLU A 49 -9.87 -4.06 4.95
N GLU A 50 -10.35 -5.25 4.61
CA GLU A 50 -11.73 -5.65 4.89
C GLU A 50 -12.02 -5.80 6.38
N MET A 51 -11.00 -6.12 7.18
CA MET A 51 -11.17 -6.25 8.63
C MET A 51 -11.42 -4.89 9.27
N THR A 52 -10.60 -3.91 8.95
CA THR A 52 -10.70 -2.53 9.44
C THR A 52 -9.87 -1.67 8.52
N SER A 53 -10.38 -0.51 8.15
CA SER A 53 -9.65 0.36 7.23
C SER A 53 -8.28 0.76 7.77
N THR A 54 -7.30 0.82 6.86
CA THR A 54 -5.95 1.28 7.19
C THR A 54 -5.82 2.81 7.09
N PHE A 55 -6.93 3.52 6.93
CA PHE A 55 -6.95 4.99 6.93
C PHE A 55 -6.48 5.52 8.28
N MET A 56 -5.52 6.44 8.24
CA MET A 56 -4.88 6.99 9.46
C MET A 56 -5.30 8.41 9.78
N GLY A 57 -6.16 9.02 8.97
CA GLY A 57 -6.46 10.45 9.07
C GLY A 57 -5.46 11.26 8.24
N ASN A 58 -5.69 12.57 8.14
CA ASN A 58 -4.80 13.49 7.42
C ASN A 58 -4.51 13.05 5.98
N PHE A 59 -5.49 12.44 5.32
CA PHE A 59 -5.39 11.96 3.93
C PHE A 59 -4.36 10.84 3.72
N VAL A 60 -4.03 10.08 4.78
CA VAL A 60 -3.04 9.00 4.71
C VAL A 60 -3.67 7.65 5.04
N ALA A 61 -3.30 6.63 4.28
CA ALA A 61 -3.60 5.24 4.60
C ALA A 61 -2.29 4.43 4.58
N ILE A 62 -2.25 3.35 5.35
CA ILE A 62 -1.08 2.48 5.45
C ILE A 62 -1.50 1.02 5.22
N PRO A 63 -1.87 0.66 3.96
CA PRO A 63 -2.24 -0.72 3.66
C PRO A 63 -1.08 -1.68 3.94
N HIS A 64 -1.41 -2.82 4.51
CA HIS A 64 -0.42 -3.87 4.81
C HIS A 64 -1.14 -5.21 4.91
N GLY A 65 -0.38 -6.30 4.91
CA GLY A 65 -0.95 -7.63 4.98
C GLY A 65 -1.43 -8.00 6.38
N THR A 66 -2.19 -9.09 6.45
CA THR A 66 -2.62 -9.68 7.71
C THR A 66 -1.40 -10.23 8.47
N ASP A 67 -1.58 -10.52 9.77
CA ASP A 67 -0.48 -11.04 10.59
C ASP A 67 0.08 -12.36 10.05
N ASP A 68 -0.76 -13.19 9.47
CA ASP A 68 -0.32 -14.48 8.91
C ASP A 68 0.39 -14.32 7.55
N ALA A 69 0.44 -13.12 7.00
CA ALA A 69 1.09 -12.86 5.72
C ALA A 69 2.61 -12.76 5.84
N LYS A 70 3.18 -12.89 7.02
CA LYS A 70 4.63 -12.81 7.22
C LYS A 70 5.41 -13.78 6.34
N LYS A 71 4.84 -14.92 6.04
CA LYS A 71 5.46 -15.91 5.16
C LYS A 71 5.61 -15.43 3.71
N GLU A 72 4.85 -14.42 3.33
CA GLU A 72 4.93 -13.82 2.00
C GLU A 72 5.96 -12.70 1.92
N VAL A 73 6.53 -12.28 3.04
CA VAL A 73 7.50 -11.18 3.10
C VAL A 73 8.90 -11.73 2.98
N LYS A 74 9.64 -11.24 1.99
CA LYS A 74 11.03 -11.62 1.74
C LYS A 74 12.01 -10.67 2.42
N GLU A 75 11.71 -9.38 2.38
CA GLU A 75 12.52 -8.37 3.04
C GLU A 75 11.71 -7.13 3.32
N THR A 76 12.19 -6.30 4.23
CA THR A 76 11.49 -5.08 4.61
C THR A 76 11.54 -4.05 3.50
N GLY A 77 10.40 -3.46 3.18
CA GLY A 77 10.32 -2.42 2.17
C GLY A 77 9.04 -1.61 2.30
N ILE A 78 9.06 -0.39 1.79
CA ILE A 78 7.94 0.52 1.79
C ILE A 78 7.79 1.10 0.39
N THR A 79 6.55 1.16 -0.10
CA THR A 79 6.23 1.88 -1.34
C THR A 79 5.24 2.98 -1.02
N ILE A 80 5.33 4.10 -1.72
CA ILE A 80 4.46 5.26 -1.52
C ILE A 80 3.82 5.65 -2.83
N ILE A 81 2.52 5.92 -2.79
CA ILE A 81 1.77 6.39 -3.95
C ILE A 81 1.07 7.69 -3.56
N GLN A 82 1.28 8.72 -4.37
CA GLN A 82 0.60 9.99 -4.19
C GLN A 82 -0.57 10.09 -5.17
N VAL A 83 -1.75 10.39 -4.65
CA VAL A 83 -2.98 10.53 -5.43
C VAL A 83 -3.57 11.91 -5.13
N PRO A 84 -3.11 12.97 -5.84
CA PRO A 84 -3.52 14.34 -5.51
C PRO A 84 -5.03 14.59 -5.50
N ASN A 85 -5.76 13.89 -6.37
CA ASN A 85 -7.22 14.03 -6.44
C ASN A 85 -7.94 13.20 -5.37
N GLY A 86 -7.19 12.36 -4.66
CA GLY A 86 -7.76 11.55 -3.58
C GLY A 86 -8.47 10.30 -4.04
N VAL A 87 -8.59 9.34 -3.14
CA VAL A 87 -9.36 8.12 -3.33
C VAL A 87 -10.10 7.82 -2.03
N ASP A 88 -11.38 7.45 -2.14
CA ASP A 88 -12.21 7.18 -0.97
C ASP A 88 -11.91 5.80 -0.39
N PHE A 89 -11.47 5.77 0.87
CA PHE A 89 -11.19 4.51 1.60
C PHE A 89 -12.38 4.05 2.44
N GLY A 90 -13.56 4.65 2.21
CA GLY A 90 -14.78 4.29 2.92
C GLY A 90 -15.29 5.45 3.76
N ASP A 91 -16.61 5.61 3.81
CA ASP A 91 -17.29 6.63 4.62
C ASP A 91 -16.79 8.06 4.38
N GLY A 92 -16.36 8.36 3.17
CA GLY A 92 -15.85 9.68 2.83
C GLY A 92 -14.44 9.98 3.33
N ASN A 93 -13.71 8.95 3.78
CA ASN A 93 -12.32 9.11 4.24
C ASN A 93 -11.40 9.16 3.03
N ILE A 94 -11.05 10.36 2.61
CA ILE A 94 -10.24 10.57 1.42
C ILE A 94 -8.76 10.36 1.72
N VAL A 95 -8.11 9.60 0.85
CA VAL A 95 -6.68 9.28 0.96
C VAL A 95 -5.97 9.88 -0.24
N LYS A 96 -4.85 10.55 0.02
CA LYS A 96 -3.99 11.13 -1.02
C LYS A 96 -2.56 10.57 -0.97
N LEU A 97 -2.27 9.81 0.07
CA LEU A 97 -0.95 9.21 0.24
C LEU A 97 -1.03 7.84 0.89
#